data_8dc2f0a5c9721ba73a097b13b8683c04
#
_entry.id   8dc2f0a5c9721ba73a097b13b8683c04
#
_cell.length_a   1.000
_cell.length_b   1.000
_cell.length_c   1.000
_cell.angle_alpha   90.00
_cell.angle_beta   90.00
_cell.angle_gamma   90.00
#
_symmetry.space_group_name_H-M   'P 1'
#
loop_
_entity.id
_entity.type
_entity.pdbx_description
1 polymer ?
#
loop_
_entity_poly.entity_id
_entity_poly.type
_entity_poly.pdbx_seq_one_letter_code
_entity_poly.pdbx_strand_id
1 'polypeptide(L)'
;NKILRRSGIVFISVKKSDRKYLDEFVPSIIKCGFDIVATSGSADYIEKLGFEVRRINKVNEGRPHVVDSILNNEIDLVINTTEGTQSIKDSASIRQSALRNKIFCTTTMFGASAVIDALQNTEDNWTYNTLQEINKL
;
A
#
# COMPACT_ATOMS: atom_id res chain seq x y z
N ASN A 1 1.37 -19.09 4.63
CA ASN A 1 1.76 -17.69 4.46
C ASN A 1 1.80 -17.30 2.98
N LYS A 2 1.26 -16.13 2.67
CA LYS A 2 1.38 -15.57 1.33
C LYS A 2 2.79 -15.08 1.08
N ILE A 3 3.26 -15.30 -0.12
CA ILE A 3 4.56 -14.84 -0.58
C ILE A 3 4.35 -13.54 -1.35
N LEU A 4 5.04 -12.47 -0.96
CA LEU A 4 5.04 -11.22 -1.71
C LEU A 4 6.07 -11.32 -2.82
N ARG A 5 5.59 -11.31 -4.05
CA ARG A 5 6.46 -11.37 -5.24
C ARG A 5 6.85 -9.96 -5.65
N ARG A 6 7.89 -9.87 -6.49
CA ARG A 6 8.33 -8.60 -7.07
C ARG A 6 7.38 -8.06 -8.14
N SER A 7 6.18 -8.60 -8.22
CA SER A 7 5.14 -8.13 -9.12
C SER A 7 3.82 -8.30 -8.39
N GLY A 8 2.89 -7.40 -8.64
CA GLY A 8 1.60 -7.45 -8.01
C GLY A 8 1.00 -6.06 -7.93
N ILE A 9 0.08 -5.86 -7.01
CA ILE A 9 -0.63 -4.59 -6.87
C ILE A 9 -0.41 -4.02 -5.48
N VAL A 10 0.07 -2.78 -5.43
CA VAL A 10 0.25 -2.01 -4.20
C VAL A 10 -0.88 -1.00 -4.07
N PHE A 11 -1.58 -1.04 -2.95
CA PHE A 11 -2.57 -0.03 -2.61
C PHE A 11 -1.91 1.10 -1.83
N ILE A 12 -2.13 2.34 -2.27
CA ILE A 12 -1.58 3.53 -1.63
C ILE A 12 -2.70 4.49 -1.24
N SER A 13 -2.78 4.81 0.03
CA SER A 13 -3.64 5.87 0.55
C SER A 13 -2.88 6.58 1.66
N VAL A 14 -2.28 7.73 1.34
CA VAL A 14 -1.42 8.44 2.27
C VAL A 14 -2.00 9.82 2.58
N LYS A 15 -1.84 10.26 3.83
CA LYS A 15 -2.27 11.58 4.26
C LYS A 15 -1.46 12.65 3.52
N LYS A 16 -2.03 13.85 3.45
CA LYS A 16 -1.46 14.94 2.67
C LYS A 16 0.01 15.24 3.02
N SER A 17 0.33 15.24 4.32
CA SER A 17 1.69 15.54 4.77
C SER A 17 2.72 14.48 4.38
N ASP A 18 2.29 13.27 4.02
CA ASP A 18 3.18 12.19 3.61
C ASP A 18 3.33 12.06 2.10
N ARG A 19 2.54 12.80 1.31
CA ARG A 19 2.57 12.67 -0.15
C ARG A 19 3.91 12.99 -0.77
N LYS A 20 4.68 13.88 -0.17
CA LYS A 20 6.01 14.23 -0.65
C LYS A 20 6.96 13.02 -0.72
N TYR A 21 6.76 12.03 0.14
CA TYR A 21 7.57 10.81 0.15
C TYR A 21 7.28 9.92 -1.06
N LEU A 22 6.15 10.13 -1.73
CA LEU A 22 5.81 9.39 -2.94
C LEU A 22 6.74 9.74 -4.10
N ASP A 23 7.40 10.89 -4.06
CA ASP A 23 8.34 11.30 -5.12
C ASP A 23 9.42 10.26 -5.36
N GLU A 24 9.93 9.65 -4.30
CA GLU A 24 10.96 8.60 -4.38
C GLU A 24 10.34 7.20 -4.31
N PHE A 25 9.28 7.05 -3.54
CA PHE A 25 8.67 5.75 -3.27
C PHE A 25 8.02 5.15 -4.52
N VAL A 26 7.25 5.96 -5.28
CA VAL A 26 6.52 5.47 -6.45
C VAL A 26 7.44 4.95 -7.54
N PRO A 27 8.51 5.69 -7.94
CA PRO A 27 9.46 5.13 -8.91
C PRO A 27 10.07 3.81 -8.44
N SER A 28 10.35 3.67 -7.14
CA SER A 28 10.92 2.44 -6.57
C SER A 28 9.95 1.27 -6.66
N ILE A 29 8.66 1.51 -6.38
CA ILE A 29 7.62 0.47 -6.49
C ILE A 29 7.50 -0.01 -7.93
N ILE A 30 7.46 0.92 -8.87
CA ILE A 30 7.32 0.59 -10.30
C ILE A 30 8.54 -0.18 -10.78
N LYS A 31 9.72 0.21 -10.33
CA LYS A 31 10.96 -0.49 -10.66
C LYS A 31 10.96 -1.92 -10.15
N CYS A 32 10.29 -2.19 -9.03
CA CYS A 32 10.11 -3.55 -8.50
C CYS A 32 9.07 -4.37 -9.26
N GLY A 33 8.35 -3.76 -10.22
CA GLY A 33 7.39 -4.47 -11.05
C GLY A 33 5.95 -4.43 -10.54
N PHE A 34 5.64 -3.56 -9.57
CA PHE A 34 4.29 -3.45 -9.03
C PHE A 34 3.45 -2.43 -9.81
N ASP A 35 2.15 -2.72 -9.91
CA ASP A 35 1.16 -1.75 -10.34
C ASP A 35 0.57 -1.05 -9.12
N ILE A 36 0.06 0.16 -9.30
CA ILE A 36 -0.43 0.99 -8.20
C ILE A 36 -1.93 1.21 -8.32
N VAL A 37 -2.62 1.03 -7.19
CA VAL A 37 -4.01 1.41 -6.98
C VAL A 37 -4.02 2.41 -5.83
N ALA A 38 -4.73 3.52 -5.97
CA ALA A 38 -4.70 4.57 -4.96
C ALA A 38 -6.05 5.26 -4.81
N THR A 39 -6.31 5.81 -3.62
CA THR A 39 -7.46 6.68 -3.39
C THR A 39 -7.22 8.04 -4.04
N SER A 40 -8.31 8.80 -4.28
CA SER A 40 -8.29 10.01 -5.11
C SER A 40 -7.16 10.99 -4.82
N GLY A 41 -6.97 11.39 -3.58
CA GLY A 41 -5.93 12.37 -3.24
C GLY A 41 -4.52 11.86 -3.53
N SER A 42 -4.25 10.61 -3.19
CA SER A 42 -2.95 9.98 -3.49
C SER A 42 -2.78 9.76 -4.98
N ALA A 43 -3.86 9.34 -5.67
CA ALA A 43 -3.84 9.14 -7.11
C ALA A 43 -3.54 10.44 -7.86
N ASP A 44 -4.16 11.55 -7.45
CA ASP A 44 -3.89 12.87 -8.05
C ASP A 44 -2.40 13.22 -7.96
N TYR A 45 -1.81 12.99 -6.81
CA TYR A 45 -0.40 13.28 -6.60
C TYR A 45 0.50 12.40 -7.48
N ILE A 46 0.19 11.11 -7.55
CA ILE A 46 0.96 10.15 -8.36
C ILE A 46 0.88 10.48 -9.85
N GLU A 47 -0.32 10.85 -10.33
CA GLU A 47 -0.49 11.25 -11.73
C GLU A 47 0.31 12.50 -12.07
N LYS A 48 0.39 13.46 -11.15
CA LYS A 48 1.21 14.67 -11.34
C LYS A 48 2.69 14.36 -11.44
N LEU A 49 3.14 13.26 -10.84
CA LEU A 49 4.51 12.80 -10.98
C LEU A 49 4.77 12.13 -12.34
N GLY A 50 3.72 11.88 -13.13
CA GLY A 50 3.85 11.28 -14.45
C GLY A 50 3.67 9.77 -14.50
N PHE A 51 3.13 9.16 -13.43
CA PHE A 51 2.95 7.70 -13.36
C PHE A 51 1.48 7.32 -13.51
N GLU A 52 1.26 6.15 -14.09
CA GLU A 52 -0.08 5.59 -14.19
C GLU A 52 -0.52 5.02 -12.84
N VAL A 53 -1.77 5.25 -12.50
CA VAL A 53 -2.36 4.75 -11.26
C VAL A 53 -3.85 4.47 -11.48
N ARG A 54 -4.33 3.35 -10.95
CA ARG A 54 -5.74 3.03 -10.96
C ARG A 54 -6.37 3.60 -9.69
N ARG A 55 -7.52 4.27 -9.85
CA ARG A 55 -8.23 4.85 -8.72
C ARG A 55 -9.16 3.83 -8.08
N ILE A 56 -9.31 3.92 -6.76
CA ILE A 56 -10.20 3.06 -5.99
C ILE A 56 -10.88 3.89 -4.92
N ASN A 57 -12.11 3.53 -4.58
CA ASN A 57 -12.88 4.21 -3.55
C ASN A 57 -12.35 3.88 -2.16
N LYS A 58 -12.41 4.88 -1.27
CA LYS A 58 -12.29 4.66 0.17
C LYS A 58 -13.55 3.96 0.66
N VAL A 59 -13.46 3.37 1.86
CA VAL A 59 -14.60 2.66 2.47
C VAL A 59 -15.87 3.52 2.52
N ASN A 60 -15.73 4.79 2.88
CA ASN A 60 -16.87 5.70 3.01
C ASN A 60 -17.34 6.31 1.69
N GLU A 61 -16.69 6.04 0.59
CA GLU A 61 -17.08 6.54 -0.74
C GLU A 61 -18.03 5.62 -1.48
N GLY A 62 -18.31 4.45 -0.92
CA GLY A 62 -19.23 3.49 -1.52
C GLY A 62 -18.50 2.32 -2.18
N ARG A 63 -19.26 1.27 -2.48
CA ARG A 63 -18.75 0.04 -3.07
C ARG A 63 -18.79 0.12 -4.59
N PRO A 64 -17.86 -0.55 -5.31
CA PRO A 64 -16.71 -1.29 -4.74
C PRO A 64 -15.66 -0.34 -4.16
N HIS A 65 -15.01 -0.78 -3.09
CA HIS A 65 -13.96 -0.01 -2.41
C HIS A 65 -12.78 -0.91 -2.04
N VAL A 66 -11.77 -0.32 -1.37
CA VAL A 66 -10.51 -1.00 -1.11
C VAL A 66 -10.66 -2.30 -0.31
N VAL A 67 -11.59 -2.36 0.65
CA VAL A 67 -11.81 -3.59 1.43
C VAL A 67 -12.29 -4.72 0.52
N ASP A 68 -13.14 -4.42 -0.45
CA ASP A 68 -13.60 -5.41 -1.43
C ASP A 68 -12.41 -6.00 -2.21
N SER A 69 -11.49 -5.15 -2.66
CA SER A 69 -10.32 -5.58 -3.40
C SER A 69 -9.36 -6.40 -2.54
N ILE A 70 -9.20 -6.05 -1.26
CA ILE A 70 -8.38 -6.81 -0.32
C ILE A 70 -8.98 -8.22 -0.13
N LEU A 71 -10.29 -8.28 0.12
CA LEU A 71 -10.98 -9.56 0.35
C LEU A 71 -10.99 -10.45 -0.89
N ASN A 72 -10.92 -9.87 -2.07
CA ASN A 72 -10.85 -10.60 -3.34
C ASN A 72 -9.42 -10.95 -3.75
N ASN A 73 -8.44 -10.72 -2.88
CA ASN A 73 -7.02 -11.00 -3.15
C ASN A 73 -6.45 -10.24 -4.35
N GLU A 74 -6.97 -9.05 -4.60
CA GLU A 74 -6.50 -8.20 -5.71
C GLU A 74 -5.35 -7.28 -5.30
N ILE A 75 -5.04 -7.21 -3.99
CA ILE A 75 -4.01 -6.33 -3.43
C ILE A 75 -2.94 -7.18 -2.77
N ASP A 76 -1.67 -6.87 -3.03
CA ASP A 76 -0.54 -7.61 -2.48
C ASP A 76 0.18 -6.87 -1.35
N LEU A 77 0.09 -5.55 -1.33
CA LEU A 77 0.75 -4.72 -0.33
C LEU A 77 -0.12 -3.49 -0.07
N VAL A 78 -0.29 -3.14 1.21
CA VAL A 78 -1.11 -1.99 1.61
C VAL A 78 -0.23 -0.95 2.30
N ILE A 79 -0.28 0.29 1.79
CA ILE A 79 0.37 1.44 2.41
C ILE A 79 -0.72 2.46 2.71
N ASN A 80 -1.00 2.64 4.00
CA ASN A 80 -2.14 3.43 4.44
C ASN A 80 -1.78 4.30 5.64
N THR A 81 -1.39 5.55 5.38
CA THR A 81 -1.14 6.52 6.44
C THR A 81 -2.38 7.38 6.62
N THR A 82 -2.70 7.75 7.85
CA THR A 82 -3.99 8.35 8.18
C THR A 82 -3.87 9.65 8.93
N GLU A 83 -4.90 10.48 8.76
CA GLU A 83 -5.04 11.74 9.46
C GLU A 83 -6.53 11.97 9.75
N GLY A 84 -6.86 12.35 10.99
CA GLY A 84 -8.23 12.62 11.41
C GLY A 84 -9.02 11.39 11.82
N THR A 85 -10.09 11.61 12.56
CA THR A 85 -10.90 10.55 13.18
C THR A 85 -11.55 9.61 12.16
N GLN A 86 -12.10 10.17 11.08
CA GLN A 86 -12.78 9.35 10.07
C GLN A 86 -11.78 8.46 9.32
N SER A 87 -10.63 9.00 8.98
CA SER A 87 -9.57 8.22 8.33
C SER A 87 -9.07 7.08 9.21
N ILE A 88 -9.02 7.29 10.53
CA ILE A 88 -8.63 6.25 11.48
C ILE A 88 -9.63 5.10 11.47
N LYS A 89 -10.94 5.41 11.45
CA LYS A 89 -11.99 4.38 11.38
C LYS A 89 -11.93 3.58 10.09
N ASP A 90 -11.77 4.26 8.96
CA ASP A 90 -11.67 3.61 7.65
C ASP A 90 -10.41 2.73 7.59
N SER A 91 -9.32 3.21 8.19
CA SER A 91 -8.06 2.47 8.24
C SER A 91 -8.15 1.20 9.07
N ALA A 92 -8.98 1.19 10.12
CA ALA A 92 -9.19 -0.02 10.91
C ALA A 92 -9.77 -1.15 10.05
N SER A 93 -10.74 -0.85 9.19
CA SER A 93 -11.33 -1.83 8.27
C SER A 93 -10.29 -2.35 7.27
N ILE A 94 -9.49 -1.47 6.70
CA ILE A 94 -8.44 -1.82 5.76
C ILE A 94 -7.42 -2.75 6.44
N ARG A 95 -6.95 -2.36 7.61
CA ARG A 95 -5.95 -3.10 8.36
C ARG A 95 -6.44 -4.50 8.77
N GLN A 96 -7.68 -4.59 9.27
CA GLN A 96 -8.28 -5.87 9.65
C GLN A 96 -8.44 -6.80 8.46
N SER A 97 -8.87 -6.27 7.32
CA SER A 97 -9.03 -7.05 6.09
C SER A 97 -7.67 -7.57 5.59
N ALA A 98 -6.66 -6.72 5.62
CA ALA A 98 -5.31 -7.10 5.22
C ALA A 98 -4.75 -8.19 6.13
N LEU A 99 -4.92 -8.05 7.45
CA LEU A 99 -4.47 -9.03 8.42
C LEU A 99 -5.16 -10.39 8.20
N ARG A 100 -6.48 -10.36 7.99
CA ARG A 100 -7.27 -11.58 7.74
C ARG A 100 -6.80 -12.33 6.51
N ASN A 101 -6.44 -11.61 5.46
CA ASN A 101 -6.00 -12.20 4.19
C ASN A 101 -4.47 -12.36 4.09
N LYS A 102 -3.75 -12.11 5.18
CA LYS A 102 -2.28 -12.22 5.22
C LYS A 102 -1.60 -11.33 4.20
N ILE A 103 -2.13 -10.10 4.04
CA ILE A 103 -1.54 -9.08 3.19
C ILE A 103 -0.80 -8.08 4.08
N PHE A 104 0.46 -7.83 3.75
CA PHE A 104 1.26 -6.89 4.53
C PHE A 104 0.67 -5.48 4.43
N CYS A 105 0.52 -4.83 5.59
CA CYS A 105 -0.02 -3.48 5.69
C CYS A 105 0.91 -2.64 6.56
N THR A 106 1.37 -1.51 6.04
CA THR A 106 2.15 -0.55 6.82
C THR A 106 1.39 0.76 6.93
N THR A 107 1.54 1.41 8.10
CA THR A 107 0.85 2.66 8.42
C THR A 107 1.79 3.86 8.44
N THR A 108 3.05 3.67 8.09
CA THR A 108 4.05 4.73 8.03
C THR A 108 4.84 4.66 6.72
N MET A 109 5.27 5.82 6.24
CA MET A 109 6.15 5.88 5.07
C MET A 109 7.53 5.28 5.37
N PHE A 110 7.98 5.37 6.61
CA PHE A 110 9.23 4.73 7.03
C PHE A 110 9.16 3.21 6.82
N GLY A 111 8.08 2.58 7.30
CA GLY A 111 7.86 1.14 7.12
C GLY A 111 7.73 0.75 5.65
N ALA A 112 7.03 1.58 4.86
CA ALA A 112 6.88 1.36 3.44
C ALA A 112 8.24 1.36 2.72
N SER A 113 9.07 2.36 3.02
CA SER A 113 10.40 2.48 2.43
C SER A 113 11.31 1.30 2.79
N ALA A 114 11.24 0.84 4.04
CA ALA A 114 12.03 -0.30 4.50
C ALA A 114 11.68 -1.57 3.72
N VAL A 115 10.39 -1.80 3.48
CA VAL A 115 9.93 -2.97 2.70
C VAL A 115 10.41 -2.89 1.26
N ILE A 116 10.30 -1.73 0.63
CA ILE A 116 10.74 -1.56 -0.76
C ILE A 116 12.26 -1.72 -0.88
N ASP A 117 13.03 -1.18 0.06
CA ASP A 117 14.47 -1.36 0.07
C ASP A 117 14.85 -2.85 0.16
N ALA A 118 14.15 -3.60 1.02
CA ALA A 118 14.36 -5.03 1.15
C ALA A 118 14.05 -5.76 -0.16
N LEU A 119 12.95 -5.41 -0.81
CA LEU A 119 12.56 -6.02 -2.08
C LEU A 119 13.53 -5.70 -3.22
N GLN A 120 14.12 -4.52 -3.21
CA GLN A 120 15.10 -4.11 -4.23
C GLN A 120 16.44 -4.81 -4.06
N ASN A 121 16.81 -5.15 -2.84
CA ASN A 121 18.12 -5.69 -2.50
C ASN A 121 18.15 -7.21 -2.41
N THR A 122 17.08 -7.89 -2.80
CA THR A 122 17.02 -9.35 -2.82
C THR A 122 16.25 -9.84 -4.04
N GLU A 123 16.61 -11.03 -4.52
CA GLU A 123 15.86 -11.73 -5.56
C GLU A 123 14.87 -12.72 -4.97
N ASP A 124 14.95 -12.96 -3.65
CA ASP A 124 14.08 -13.88 -2.97
C ASP A 124 12.69 -13.27 -2.75
N ASN A 125 11.70 -14.13 -2.72
CA ASN A 125 10.35 -13.74 -2.34
C ASN A 125 10.27 -13.55 -0.82
N TRP A 126 9.46 -12.59 -0.37
CA TRP A 126 9.29 -12.29 1.03
C TRP A 126 7.94 -12.81 1.53
N THR A 127 7.93 -13.44 2.70
CA THR A 127 6.69 -13.87 3.33
C THR A 127 6.11 -12.73 4.16
N TYR A 128 4.81 -12.85 4.47
CA TYR A 128 4.13 -11.92 5.36
C TYR A 128 4.87 -11.78 6.70
N ASN A 129 5.31 -12.89 7.30
CA ASN A 129 5.99 -12.86 8.59
C ASN A 129 7.33 -12.13 8.50
N THR A 130 8.09 -12.35 7.44
CA THR A 130 9.37 -11.67 7.23
C THR A 130 9.17 -10.15 7.13
N LEU A 131 8.15 -9.71 6.38
CA LEU A 131 7.84 -8.30 6.24
C LEU A 131 7.39 -7.67 7.56
N GLN A 132 6.66 -8.41 8.39
CA GLN A 132 6.26 -7.94 9.71
C GLN A 132 7.48 -7.69 10.61
N GLU A 133 8.49 -8.53 10.55
CA GLU A 133 9.73 -8.32 11.32
C GLU A 133 10.47 -7.07 10.85
N ILE A 134 10.58 -6.85 9.54
CA ILE A 134 11.18 -5.64 8.99
C ILE A 134 10.45 -4.40 9.47
N ASN A 135 9.12 -4.45 9.51
CA ASN A 135 8.29 -3.31 9.92
C ASN A 135 8.48 -2.96 11.41
N LYS A 136 8.94 -3.91 12.23
CA LYS A 136 9.19 -3.68 13.66
C LYS A 136 10.54 -3.01 13.94
N LEU A 137 11.42 -2.99 12.97
CA LEU A 137 12.71 -2.32 13.11
C LEU A 137 12.54 -0.81 13.05
#